data_aa47577246c70a7786bab893429f0221
#
_entry.id   aa47577246c70a7786bab893429f0221
#
_cell.length_a   1.000
_cell.length_b   1.000
_cell.length_c   1.000
_cell.angle_alpha   90.00
_cell.angle_beta   90.00
_cell.angle_gamma   90.00
#
_symmetry.space_group_name_H-M   'P 1'
#
loop_
_entity.id
_entity.type
_entity.pdbx_description
1 polymer ?
#
loop_
_entity_poly.entity_id
_entity_poly.type
_entity_poly.pdbx_seq_one_letter_code
_entity_poly.pdbx_strand_id
1 'polypeptide(L)'
;MTENTLTITFQQAEQHRQAARERVRRAEAGETGEAVEQDVRFILNFEAFDDIAQLMRTSNLELIEAIVSDEPASIRQLADVVDRDYREVHRNLTELESLGVVEFENDGSRKKPVLRGGAEHVDFSIRFPRSTDRGEGPGASA
;
A
#
# COMPACT_ATOMS: atom_id res chain seq x y z
N MET A 1 -0.93 12.13 -18.44
CA MET A 1 0.19 11.91 -17.53
C MET A 1 -0.20 10.96 -16.43
N THR A 2 0.65 10.02 -16.16
CA THR A 2 0.38 9.04 -15.14
C THR A 2 0.71 9.60 -13.77
N GLU A 3 -0.24 9.53 -12.87
CA GLU A 3 0.01 9.94 -11.51
C GLU A 3 0.67 8.81 -10.74
N ASN A 4 1.51 9.16 -9.80
CA ASN A 4 2.16 8.18 -8.94
C ASN A 4 1.17 7.74 -7.88
N THR A 5 0.51 6.64 -8.13
CA THR A 5 -0.51 6.11 -7.23
C THR A 5 -0.03 4.79 -6.64
N LEU A 6 -0.05 4.72 -5.31
CA LEU A 6 0.18 3.47 -4.61
C LEU A 6 -1.14 2.72 -4.55
N THR A 7 -1.19 1.55 -5.15
CA THR A 7 -2.39 0.73 -5.14
C THR A 7 -2.23 -0.35 -4.08
N ILE A 8 -3.07 -0.30 -3.07
CA ILE A 8 -3.06 -1.26 -1.98
C ILE A 8 -4.23 -2.21 -2.19
N THR A 9 -3.93 -3.49 -2.29
CA THR A 9 -4.95 -4.49 -2.55
C THR A 9 -4.95 -5.54 -1.46
N PHE A 10 -6.11 -6.16 -1.29
CA PHE A 10 -6.22 -7.36 -0.49
C PHE A 10 -6.71 -8.46 -1.42
N GLN A 11 -5.88 -9.48 -1.59
CA GLN A 11 -6.22 -10.64 -2.43
C GLN A 11 -5.75 -11.88 -1.73
N GLN A 12 -6.49 -12.98 -1.93
CA GLN A 12 -6.03 -14.25 -1.42
C GLN A 12 -4.76 -14.68 -2.14
N ALA A 13 -3.98 -15.55 -1.47
CA ALA A 13 -2.67 -15.93 -1.98
C ALA A 13 -2.72 -16.46 -3.41
N GLU A 14 -3.76 -17.23 -3.74
CA GLU A 14 -3.88 -17.78 -5.08
C GLU A 14 -3.95 -16.68 -6.13
N GLN A 15 -4.79 -15.68 -5.90
CA GLN A 15 -4.96 -14.59 -6.85
C GLN A 15 -3.72 -13.74 -6.96
N HIS A 16 -3.04 -13.55 -5.84
CA HIS A 16 -1.79 -12.79 -5.84
C HIS A 16 -0.73 -13.51 -6.68
N ARG A 17 -0.64 -14.83 -6.55
CA ARG A 17 0.32 -15.59 -7.34
C ARG A 17 0.01 -15.54 -8.83
N GLN A 18 -1.28 -15.54 -9.18
CA GLN A 18 -1.66 -15.41 -10.58
C GLN A 18 -1.25 -14.05 -11.14
N ALA A 19 -1.44 -13.00 -10.36
CA ALA A 19 -1.03 -11.67 -10.80
C ALA A 19 0.48 -11.59 -10.98
N ALA A 20 1.23 -12.24 -10.09
CA ALA A 20 2.67 -12.25 -10.19
C ALA A 20 3.14 -13.01 -11.45
N ARG A 21 2.49 -14.12 -11.74
CA ARG A 21 2.81 -14.88 -12.96
C ARG A 21 2.54 -14.05 -14.20
N GLU A 22 1.46 -13.29 -14.17
CA GLU A 22 1.12 -12.44 -15.32
C GLU A 22 2.19 -11.38 -15.54
N ARG A 23 2.69 -10.80 -14.46
CA ARG A 23 3.78 -9.82 -14.59
C ARG A 23 5.02 -10.45 -15.19
N VAL A 24 5.37 -11.66 -14.74
CA VAL A 24 6.52 -12.36 -15.30
C VAL A 24 6.31 -12.64 -16.78
N ARG A 25 5.10 -13.07 -17.13
CA ARG A 25 4.80 -13.35 -18.54
C ARG A 25 4.94 -12.10 -19.40
N ARG A 26 4.50 -10.96 -18.90
CA ARG A 26 4.66 -9.71 -19.65
C ARG A 26 6.12 -9.37 -19.85
N ALA A 27 6.93 -9.59 -18.82
CA ALA A 27 8.36 -9.33 -18.93
C ALA A 27 8.99 -10.24 -19.98
N GLU A 28 8.60 -11.52 -20.00
CA GLU A 28 9.11 -12.47 -20.99
C GLU A 28 8.64 -12.13 -22.39
N ALA A 29 7.50 -11.46 -22.50
CA ALA A 29 6.96 -11.07 -23.80
C ALA A 29 7.64 -9.83 -24.37
N GLY A 30 8.60 -9.27 -23.68
CA GLY A 30 9.38 -8.16 -24.21
C GLY A 30 9.06 -6.81 -23.60
N GLU A 31 8.24 -6.77 -22.58
CA GLU A 31 8.03 -5.51 -21.88
C GLU A 31 9.30 -5.10 -21.16
N THR A 32 9.50 -3.80 -21.02
CA THR A 32 10.71 -3.31 -20.39
C THR A 32 10.71 -3.66 -18.91
N GLY A 33 11.90 -3.95 -18.38
CA GLY A 33 12.04 -4.19 -16.96
C GLY A 33 11.63 -3.00 -16.13
N GLU A 34 11.79 -1.81 -16.69
CA GLU A 34 11.41 -0.59 -16.00
C GLU A 34 9.92 -0.55 -15.70
N ALA A 35 9.08 -0.93 -16.66
CA ALA A 35 7.64 -0.95 -16.45
C ALA A 35 7.26 -1.97 -15.37
N VAL A 36 7.90 -3.14 -15.40
CA VAL A 36 7.63 -4.16 -14.40
C VAL A 36 8.06 -3.70 -13.01
N GLU A 37 9.19 -3.03 -12.92
CA GLU A 37 9.67 -2.51 -11.65
C GLU A 37 8.72 -1.47 -11.08
N GLN A 38 8.15 -0.61 -11.92
CA GLN A 38 7.19 0.38 -11.46
C GLN A 38 5.94 -0.28 -10.91
N ASP A 39 5.45 -1.32 -11.58
CA ASP A 39 4.29 -2.05 -11.08
C ASP A 39 4.56 -2.60 -9.69
N VAL A 40 5.73 -3.21 -9.50
CA VAL A 40 6.08 -3.79 -8.20
C VAL A 40 6.18 -2.71 -7.14
N ARG A 41 6.75 -1.56 -7.49
CA ARG A 41 6.95 -0.48 -6.53
C ARG A 41 5.61 0.10 -6.06
N PHE A 42 4.65 0.23 -6.94
CA PHE A 42 3.41 0.94 -6.63
C PHE A 42 2.23 0.01 -6.38
N ILE A 43 2.47 -1.29 -6.29
CA ILE A 43 1.43 -2.25 -5.94
C ILE A 43 1.84 -2.93 -4.65
N LEU A 44 0.95 -2.88 -3.66
CA LEU A 44 1.19 -3.50 -2.36
C LEU A 44 0.01 -4.38 -2.06
N ASN A 45 0.24 -5.69 -1.98
CA ASN A 45 -0.85 -6.64 -1.75
C ASN A 45 -0.75 -7.25 -0.36
N PHE A 46 -1.86 -7.29 0.34
CA PHE A 46 -1.98 -7.96 1.62
C PHE A 46 -2.79 -9.23 1.47
N GLU A 47 -2.36 -10.28 2.14
CA GLU A 47 -3.04 -11.58 2.11
C GLU A 47 -3.66 -11.94 3.45
N ALA A 48 -3.27 -11.26 4.52
CA ALA A 48 -3.76 -11.54 5.86
C ALA A 48 -4.74 -10.47 6.31
N PHE A 49 -5.84 -10.91 6.88
CA PHE A 49 -6.83 -9.96 7.41
C PHE A 49 -6.25 -9.08 8.51
N ASP A 50 -5.35 -9.63 9.32
CA ASP A 50 -4.77 -8.84 10.42
C ASP A 50 -4.00 -7.64 9.89
N ASP A 51 -3.30 -7.81 8.78
CA ASP A 51 -2.52 -6.73 8.20
C ASP A 51 -3.43 -5.65 7.65
N ILE A 52 -4.48 -6.04 6.94
CA ILE A 52 -5.39 -5.05 6.38
C ILE A 52 -6.16 -4.35 7.50
N ALA A 53 -6.50 -5.07 8.57
CA ALA A 53 -7.18 -4.47 9.71
C ALA A 53 -6.29 -3.44 10.39
N GLN A 54 -5.01 -3.74 10.52
CA GLN A 54 -4.07 -2.79 11.10
C GLN A 54 -3.96 -1.54 10.23
N LEU A 55 -3.82 -1.73 8.94
CA LEU A 55 -3.72 -0.61 8.01
C LEU A 55 -4.94 0.29 8.09
N MET A 56 -6.12 -0.30 8.22
CA MET A 56 -7.38 0.44 8.15
C MET A 56 -7.81 1.05 9.48
N ARG A 57 -6.99 0.97 10.51
CA ARG A 57 -7.29 1.68 11.76
C ARG A 57 -7.42 3.16 11.47
N THR A 58 -8.36 3.79 12.15
CA THR A 58 -8.58 5.23 11.99
C THR A 58 -7.29 6.00 12.21
N SER A 59 -6.54 5.64 13.25
CA SER A 59 -5.29 6.35 13.57
C SER A 59 -4.29 6.28 12.41
N ASN A 60 -4.23 5.16 11.71
CA ASN A 60 -3.31 5.00 10.59
C ASN A 60 -3.81 5.69 9.33
N LEU A 61 -5.12 5.62 9.09
CA LEU A 61 -5.68 6.30 7.92
C LEU A 61 -5.54 7.81 8.02
N GLU A 62 -5.66 8.35 9.22
CA GLU A 62 -5.47 9.78 9.42
C GLU A 62 -4.04 10.21 9.08
N LEU A 63 -3.07 9.37 9.43
CA LEU A 63 -1.68 9.68 9.09
C LEU A 63 -1.45 9.62 7.59
N ILE A 64 -2.04 8.64 6.93
CA ILE A 64 -1.91 8.53 5.48
C ILE A 64 -2.52 9.76 4.81
N GLU A 65 -3.70 10.16 5.28
CA GLU A 65 -4.35 11.35 4.72
C GLU A 65 -3.47 12.58 4.88
N ALA A 66 -2.90 12.77 6.06
CA ALA A 66 -2.07 13.94 6.31
C ALA A 66 -0.79 13.91 5.49
N ILE A 67 -0.19 12.74 5.30
CA ILE A 67 1.00 12.63 4.47
C ILE A 67 0.70 13.04 3.03
N VAL A 68 -0.44 12.59 2.51
CA VAL A 68 -0.84 12.92 1.15
C VAL A 68 -1.17 14.40 1.01
N SER A 69 -1.92 14.94 1.95
CA SER A 69 -2.48 16.30 1.83
C SER A 69 -1.48 17.37 2.20
N ASP A 70 -0.67 17.14 3.23
CA ASP A 70 0.14 18.20 3.82
C ASP A 70 1.64 18.04 3.57
N GLU A 71 2.07 16.86 3.12
CA GLU A 71 3.46 16.56 2.82
C GLU A 71 4.39 17.05 3.94
N PRO A 72 4.19 16.55 5.16
CA PRO A 72 4.99 17.03 6.30
C PRO A 72 6.46 16.70 6.10
N ALA A 73 7.31 17.63 6.54
CA ALA A 73 8.75 17.50 6.35
C ALA A 73 9.40 16.63 7.41
N SER A 74 8.69 16.28 8.46
CA SER A 74 9.23 15.49 9.56
C SER A 74 8.10 14.80 10.31
N ILE A 75 8.48 13.84 11.14
CA ILE A 75 7.50 13.16 11.99
C ILE A 75 6.89 14.15 12.98
N ARG A 76 7.71 15.07 13.50
CA ARG A 76 7.20 16.07 14.44
C ARG A 76 6.17 16.97 13.77
N GLN A 77 6.43 17.39 12.56
CA GLN A 77 5.46 18.22 11.84
C GLN A 77 4.17 17.44 11.59
N LEU A 78 4.28 16.17 11.25
CA LEU A 78 3.10 15.34 11.06
C LEU A 78 2.29 15.23 12.36
N ALA A 79 2.97 15.05 13.49
CA ALA A 79 2.28 15.00 14.77
C ALA A 79 1.52 16.28 15.05
N ASP A 80 2.12 17.43 14.70
CA ASP A 80 1.45 18.72 14.87
C ASP A 80 0.23 18.83 13.95
N VAL A 81 0.36 18.38 12.72
CA VAL A 81 -0.73 18.46 11.76
C VAL A 81 -1.94 17.67 12.24
N VAL A 82 -1.72 16.46 12.75
CA VAL A 82 -2.84 15.62 13.20
C VAL A 82 -3.19 15.88 14.67
N ASP A 83 -2.46 16.76 15.33
CA ASP A 83 -2.71 17.14 16.74
C ASP A 83 -2.70 15.91 17.64
N ARG A 84 -1.63 15.13 17.53
CA ARG A 84 -1.48 13.92 18.32
C ARG A 84 -0.07 13.86 18.88
N ASP A 85 0.09 13.08 19.94
CA ASP A 85 1.37 12.92 20.60
C ASP A 85 2.43 12.35 19.65
N TYR A 86 3.63 12.90 19.70
CA TYR A 86 4.73 12.49 18.85
C TYR A 86 5.02 11.00 18.98
N ARG A 87 5.02 10.48 20.21
CA ARG A 87 5.35 9.07 20.42
C ARG A 87 4.29 8.15 19.79
N GLU A 88 3.04 8.55 19.88
CA GLU A 88 1.96 7.79 19.27
C GLU A 88 2.09 7.79 17.77
N VAL A 89 2.32 8.97 17.19
CA VAL A 89 2.47 9.09 15.74
C VAL A 89 3.68 8.28 15.28
N HIS A 90 4.78 8.37 15.99
CA HIS A 90 5.97 7.61 15.64
C HIS A 90 5.69 6.12 15.64
N ARG A 91 4.98 5.62 16.65
CA ARG A 91 4.64 4.21 16.74
C ARG A 91 3.75 3.78 15.58
N ASN A 92 2.75 4.59 15.26
CA ASN A 92 1.86 4.26 14.15
C ASN A 92 2.60 4.30 12.80
N LEU A 93 3.51 5.26 12.63
CA LEU A 93 4.31 5.30 11.41
C LEU A 93 5.20 4.07 11.28
N THR A 94 5.76 3.59 12.39
CA THR A 94 6.56 2.38 12.38
C THR A 94 5.73 1.18 11.95
N GLU A 95 4.47 1.12 12.39
CA GLU A 95 3.56 0.08 11.93
C GLU A 95 3.34 0.17 10.42
N LEU A 96 3.09 1.39 9.92
CA LEU A 96 2.86 1.58 8.50
C LEU A 96 4.10 1.27 7.68
N GLU A 97 5.27 1.56 8.23
CA GLU A 97 6.51 1.21 7.57
C GLU A 97 6.67 -0.31 7.49
N SER A 98 6.35 -1.00 8.56
CA SER A 98 6.42 -2.46 8.58
C SER A 98 5.48 -3.08 7.57
N LEU A 99 4.33 -2.46 7.35
CA LEU A 99 3.39 -2.93 6.35
C LEU A 99 3.81 -2.58 4.93
N GLY A 100 4.81 -1.73 4.78
CA GLY A 100 5.30 -1.33 3.46
C GLY A 100 4.58 -0.14 2.85
N VAL A 101 3.69 0.49 3.59
CA VAL A 101 2.88 1.60 3.07
C VAL A 101 3.65 2.92 3.11
N VAL A 102 4.47 3.10 4.15
CA VAL A 102 5.20 4.33 4.39
C VAL A 102 6.69 4.04 4.40
N GLU A 103 7.45 4.99 3.88
CA GLU A 103 8.92 4.98 3.92
C GLU A 103 9.38 6.26 4.56
N PHE A 104 10.62 6.27 5.00
CA PHE A 104 11.21 7.47 5.57
C PHE A 104 12.37 7.92 4.69
N GLU A 105 12.36 9.20 4.35
CA GLU A 105 13.48 9.82 3.66
C GLU A 105 14.27 10.62 4.68
N ASN A 106 15.58 10.47 4.64
CA ASN A 106 16.45 11.25 5.51
C ASN A 106 16.73 12.60 4.86
N ASP A 107 16.50 13.66 5.63
CA ASP A 107 16.75 15.02 5.20
C ASP A 107 17.54 15.69 6.32
N GLY A 108 18.87 15.53 6.26
CA GLY A 108 19.71 15.97 7.35
C GLY A 108 19.44 15.12 8.59
N SER A 109 19.07 15.77 9.68
CA SER A 109 18.74 15.06 10.92
C SER A 109 17.26 14.68 11.01
N ARG A 110 16.50 15.01 9.98
CA ARG A 110 15.05 14.76 10.00
C ARG A 110 14.69 13.51 9.21
N LYS A 111 13.65 12.85 9.67
CA LYS A 111 13.04 11.76 8.91
C LYS A 111 11.72 12.26 8.35
N LYS A 112 11.60 12.25 7.05
CA LYS A 112 10.39 12.68 6.37
C LYS A 112 9.55 11.47 6.01
N PRO A 113 8.32 11.37 6.53
CA PRO A 113 7.45 10.25 6.16
C PRO A 113 6.84 10.48 4.79
N VAL A 114 6.94 9.47 3.93
CA VAL A 114 6.39 9.54 2.58
C VAL A 114 5.70 8.21 2.28
N LEU A 115 4.84 8.22 1.29
CA LEU A 115 4.25 6.98 0.81
C LEU A 115 5.29 6.15 0.09
N ARG A 116 5.09 4.85 0.07
CA ARG A 116 5.96 3.91 -0.61
C ARG A 116 6.24 4.38 -2.02
N GLY A 117 7.53 4.37 -2.40
CA GLY A 117 7.93 4.77 -3.74
C GLY A 117 7.76 6.24 -4.05
N GLY A 118 7.45 7.05 -3.04
CA GLY A 118 7.19 8.47 -3.27
C GLY A 118 5.86 8.74 -3.92
N ALA A 119 4.89 7.84 -3.77
CA ALA A 119 3.59 8.00 -4.39
C ALA A 119 2.88 9.25 -3.88
N GLU A 120 2.07 9.84 -4.73
CA GLU A 120 1.33 11.05 -4.43
C GLU A 120 -0.13 10.77 -4.11
N HIS A 121 -0.60 9.59 -4.45
CA HIS A 121 -1.98 9.16 -4.20
C HIS A 121 -1.96 7.74 -3.70
N VAL A 122 -3.04 7.35 -3.02
CA VAL A 122 -3.18 5.96 -2.59
C VAL A 122 -4.61 5.50 -2.84
N ASP A 123 -4.73 4.34 -3.45
CA ASP A 123 -6.01 3.69 -3.70
C ASP A 123 -6.07 2.38 -2.94
N PHE A 124 -7.21 2.08 -2.38
CA PHE A 124 -7.44 0.82 -1.68
C PHE A 124 -8.44 -0.02 -2.47
N SER A 125 -8.15 -1.30 -2.60
CA SER A 125 -9.06 -2.22 -3.26
C SER A 125 -9.10 -3.53 -2.48
N ILE A 126 -10.27 -3.88 -1.96
CA ILE A 126 -10.46 -5.12 -1.23
C ILE A 126 -11.48 -5.94 -2.02
N ARG A 127 -11.07 -7.15 -2.40
CA ARG A 127 -11.90 -7.99 -3.24
C ARG A 127 -12.14 -9.33 -2.57
N PHE A 128 -13.39 -9.74 -2.54
CA PHE A 128 -13.79 -11.05 -2.07
C PHE A 128 -14.48 -11.77 -3.24
N PRO A 129 -13.69 -12.48 -4.06
CA PRO A 129 -14.28 -13.12 -5.24
C PRO A 129 -15.17 -14.30 -4.84
N ARG A 130 -16.20 -14.54 -5.64
CA ARG A 130 -17.04 -15.70 -5.45
C ARG A 130 -16.24 -16.97 -5.75
N SER A 131 -16.64 -18.07 -5.13
CA SER A 131 -15.97 -19.35 -5.38
C SER A 131 -16.08 -19.76 -6.84
N THR A 132 -17.13 -19.33 -7.55
CA THR A 132 -17.26 -19.64 -8.97
C THR A 132 -16.13 -19.04 -9.79
N ASP A 133 -15.51 -17.99 -9.30
CA ASP A 133 -14.40 -17.38 -10.01
C ASP A 133 -13.20 -18.30 -10.06
N ARG A 134 -13.21 -19.38 -9.29
CA ARG A 134 -12.14 -20.37 -9.30
C ARG A 134 -12.48 -21.56 -10.17
N GLY A 135 -13.50 -21.44 -11.00
CA GLY A 135 -13.89 -22.50 -11.90
C GLY A 135 -14.75 -23.56 -11.29
N GLU A 136 -15.25 -23.35 -10.12
CA GLU A 136 -16.13 -24.32 -9.48
C GLU A 136 -17.51 -24.29 -10.08
N GLY A 137 -18.18 -25.41 -9.99
CA GLY A 137 -19.43 -25.54 -10.63
C GLY A 137 -20.53 -24.73 -10.00
N PRO A 138 -21.71 -24.84 -10.59
CA PRO A 138 -22.87 -24.04 -10.20
C PRO A 138 -23.42 -24.33 -8.81
N GLY A 139 -22.89 -25.30 -8.15
CA GLY A 139 -23.32 -25.56 -6.78
C GLY A 139 -23.16 -24.38 -5.86
N ALA A 140 -22.28 -23.48 -6.21
CA ALA A 140 -22.06 -22.30 -5.40
C ALA A 140 -23.23 -21.33 -5.43
N SER A 141 -24.15 -21.52 -6.32
CA SER A 141 -25.24 -20.58 -6.53
C SER A 141 -26.40 -20.76 -5.56
N ALA A 142 -26.31 -21.69 -4.69
CA ALA A 142 -27.41 -21.98 -3.79
C ALA A 142 -27.87 -20.76 -2.99
#